data_959bc15850d7291683d461c35f61bf3d
#
_entry.id   959bc15850d7291683d461c35f61bf3d
#
_cell.length_a   1.000
_cell.length_b   1.000
_cell.length_c   1.000
_cell.angle_alpha   90.00
_cell.angle_beta   90.00
_cell.angle_gamma   90.00
#
_symmetry.space_group_name_H-M   'P 1'
#
loop_
_entity.id
_entity.type
_entity.pdbx_description
1 polymer ?
#
loop_
_entity_poly.entity_id
_entity_poly.type
_entity_poly.pdbx_seq_one_letter_code
_entity_poly.pdbx_strand_id
1 'polypeptide(L)'
;MSNLFEPIPYSLWKEDKQAFAKRLGSSFRETGFAVITGHPVKQTVIDEANDAAKAFFALSSEAKEKYHDAEGGRQRGYTPFGTENAKGQKAADLKEFWHTGRKLPADSKYRSTMKDTPVVDEVPEFDAATYAFYTEMDEFGRDLLRAVSLHLELPEDWFDDKVESGNSILRLLHYPPQENPPPKGTVRAAAHEDINVITLLLGAEEAGLEVLHRSGDWLSVNPPAGSLVINCGDMLQRLTGGVLPSTTHRVVNPEPERAKFPRYSTPFFLHFNQDFLIEQLPQCLEEGGKTQPPITAQDYLMERLREIGLVKA
;
A
#
# COMPACT_ATOMS: atom_id res chain seq x y z
N MET A 1 -1.82 -21.88 -19.69
CA MET A 1 -1.69 -21.52 -18.26
C MET A 1 -2.80 -20.51 -17.97
N SER A 2 -3.63 -20.74 -16.95
CA SER A 2 -4.63 -19.76 -16.52
C SER A 2 -3.89 -18.48 -16.10
N ASN A 3 -4.43 -17.31 -16.48
CA ASN A 3 -3.89 -16.03 -16.03
C ASN A 3 -4.19 -15.89 -14.52
N LEU A 4 -3.18 -16.06 -13.68
CA LEU A 4 -3.32 -15.98 -12.21
C LEU A 4 -3.78 -14.58 -11.73
N PHE A 5 -3.61 -13.55 -12.54
CA PHE A 5 -4.02 -12.18 -12.27
C PHE A 5 -5.17 -11.75 -13.21
N GLU A 6 -6.16 -12.63 -13.42
CA GLU A 6 -7.33 -12.30 -14.21
C GLU A 6 -8.08 -11.11 -13.61
N PRO A 7 -8.32 -10.04 -14.39
CA PRO A 7 -8.98 -8.84 -13.87
C PRO A 7 -10.41 -9.12 -13.41
N ILE A 8 -10.77 -8.56 -12.26
CA ILE A 8 -12.10 -8.64 -11.65
C ILE A 8 -12.80 -7.30 -11.87
N PRO A 9 -13.91 -7.23 -12.63
CA PRO A 9 -14.63 -5.99 -12.81
C PRO A 9 -15.36 -5.59 -11.53
N TYR A 10 -15.17 -4.33 -11.08
CA TYR A 10 -15.85 -3.83 -9.88
C TYR A 10 -17.37 -3.72 -10.03
N SER A 11 -17.90 -3.66 -11.27
CA SER A 11 -19.35 -3.74 -11.50
C SER A 11 -19.98 -4.98 -10.86
N LEU A 12 -19.22 -6.08 -10.81
CA LEU A 12 -19.68 -7.32 -10.19
C LEU A 12 -19.99 -7.15 -8.69
N TRP A 13 -19.30 -6.24 -7.98
CA TRP A 13 -19.61 -5.91 -6.58
C TRP A 13 -21.04 -5.37 -6.41
N LYS A 14 -21.54 -4.63 -7.41
CA LYS A 14 -22.92 -4.08 -7.41
C LYS A 14 -23.95 -5.08 -7.90
N GLU A 15 -23.55 -5.97 -8.80
CA GLU A 15 -24.44 -6.95 -9.45
C GLU A 15 -24.59 -8.22 -8.62
N ASP A 16 -23.46 -8.77 -8.12
CA ASP A 16 -23.39 -10.01 -7.33
C ASP A 16 -22.19 -9.95 -6.37
N LYS A 17 -22.43 -9.43 -5.15
CA LYS A 17 -21.41 -9.32 -4.10
C LYS A 17 -20.72 -10.64 -3.77
N GLN A 18 -21.46 -11.76 -3.77
CA GLN A 18 -20.91 -13.07 -3.44
C GLN A 18 -19.96 -13.56 -4.53
N ALA A 19 -20.32 -13.37 -5.79
CA ALA A 19 -19.44 -13.70 -6.91
C ALA A 19 -18.17 -12.84 -6.91
N PHE A 20 -18.28 -11.54 -6.62
CA PHE A 20 -17.12 -10.65 -6.47
C PHE A 20 -16.21 -11.09 -5.31
N ALA A 21 -16.79 -11.32 -4.11
CA ALA A 21 -16.09 -11.77 -2.92
C ALA A 21 -15.35 -13.10 -3.15
N LYS A 22 -16.01 -14.04 -3.82
CA LYS A 22 -15.40 -15.33 -4.18
C LYS A 22 -14.21 -15.16 -5.13
N ARG A 23 -14.33 -14.33 -6.18
CA ARG A 23 -13.22 -14.08 -7.12
C ARG A 23 -12.05 -13.39 -6.44
N LEU A 24 -12.32 -12.32 -5.67
CA LEU A 24 -11.30 -11.58 -4.92
C LEU A 24 -10.57 -12.50 -3.93
N GLY A 25 -11.32 -13.21 -3.09
CA GLY A 25 -10.75 -14.11 -2.10
C GLY A 25 -9.99 -15.28 -2.70
N SER A 26 -10.46 -15.87 -3.82
CA SER A 26 -9.72 -16.91 -4.53
C SER A 26 -8.38 -16.41 -5.09
N SER A 27 -8.35 -15.19 -5.64
CA SER A 27 -7.12 -14.55 -6.13
C SER A 27 -6.15 -14.30 -4.98
N PHE A 28 -6.64 -13.79 -3.84
CA PHE A 28 -5.83 -13.60 -2.64
C PHE A 28 -5.27 -14.91 -2.07
N ARG A 29 -6.08 -15.97 -1.99
CA ARG A 29 -5.62 -17.30 -1.53
C ARG A 29 -4.50 -17.85 -2.41
N GLU A 30 -4.58 -17.66 -3.72
CA GLU A 30 -3.63 -18.22 -4.69
C GLU A 30 -2.33 -17.45 -4.72
N THR A 31 -2.40 -16.11 -4.77
CA THR A 31 -1.25 -15.25 -5.04
C THR A 31 -1.01 -14.16 -4.01
N GLY A 32 -1.95 -13.88 -3.11
CA GLY A 32 -1.94 -12.69 -2.26
C GLY A 32 -2.29 -11.39 -3.02
N PHE A 33 -2.57 -11.47 -4.32
CA PHE A 33 -2.81 -10.33 -5.21
C PHE A 33 -4.10 -10.47 -5.98
N ALA A 34 -4.70 -9.33 -6.37
CA ALA A 34 -5.83 -9.26 -7.29
C ALA A 34 -5.71 -8.01 -8.17
N VAL A 35 -6.32 -8.05 -9.36
CA VAL A 35 -6.42 -6.90 -10.27
C VAL A 35 -7.88 -6.50 -10.38
N ILE A 36 -8.21 -5.24 -10.10
CA ILE A 36 -9.58 -4.71 -10.16
C ILE A 36 -9.70 -3.69 -11.30
N THR A 37 -10.66 -3.91 -12.20
CA THR A 37 -11.00 -2.97 -13.27
C THR A 37 -12.28 -2.22 -12.99
N GLY A 38 -12.42 -1.00 -13.54
CA GLY A 38 -13.63 -0.17 -13.37
C GLY A 38 -13.87 0.24 -11.92
N HIS A 39 -12.80 0.46 -11.16
CA HIS A 39 -12.85 0.94 -9.77
C HIS A 39 -13.55 2.31 -9.66
N PRO A 40 -14.12 2.67 -8.48
CA PRO A 40 -14.91 3.89 -8.31
C PRO A 40 -14.08 5.16 -8.15
N VAL A 41 -12.76 5.06 -7.94
CA VAL A 41 -11.87 6.21 -7.76
C VAL A 41 -11.86 7.05 -9.03
N LYS A 42 -12.20 8.34 -8.90
CA LYS A 42 -12.41 9.23 -10.06
C LYS A 42 -11.08 9.60 -10.71
N GLN A 43 -11.03 9.54 -12.04
CA GLN A 43 -9.85 9.91 -12.79
C GLN A 43 -9.40 11.35 -12.53
N THR A 44 -10.35 12.30 -12.37
CA THR A 44 -10.02 13.69 -12.05
C THR A 44 -9.31 13.85 -10.73
N VAL A 45 -9.69 13.08 -9.70
CA VAL A 45 -9.02 13.08 -8.38
C VAL A 45 -7.61 12.49 -8.47
N ILE A 46 -7.45 11.45 -9.27
CA ILE A 46 -6.13 10.85 -9.56
C ILE A 46 -5.22 11.86 -10.26
N ASP A 47 -5.74 12.53 -11.30
CA ASP A 47 -4.96 13.48 -12.09
C ASP A 47 -4.54 14.69 -11.27
N GLU A 48 -5.45 15.28 -10.49
CA GLU A 48 -5.17 16.40 -9.58
C GLU A 48 -4.11 16.06 -8.54
N ALA A 49 -4.20 14.88 -7.92
CA ALA A 49 -3.21 14.42 -6.95
C ALA A 49 -1.84 14.15 -7.60
N ASN A 50 -1.82 13.59 -8.80
CA ASN A 50 -0.58 13.35 -9.56
C ASN A 50 0.09 14.66 -9.98
N ASP A 51 -0.68 15.66 -10.41
CA ASP A 51 -0.12 16.95 -10.82
C ASP A 51 0.41 17.73 -9.62
N ALA A 52 -0.31 17.72 -8.49
CA ALA A 52 0.17 18.27 -7.23
C ALA A 52 1.46 17.57 -6.76
N ALA A 53 1.53 16.24 -6.85
CA ALA A 53 2.73 15.47 -6.52
C ALA A 53 3.93 15.85 -7.41
N LYS A 54 3.74 15.98 -8.73
CA LYS A 54 4.78 16.43 -9.67
C LYS A 54 5.28 17.82 -9.29
N ALA A 55 4.36 18.76 -9.00
CA ALA A 55 4.71 20.11 -8.57
C ALA A 55 5.55 20.12 -7.28
N PHE A 56 5.17 19.32 -6.29
CA PHE A 56 5.92 19.17 -5.04
C PHE A 56 7.32 18.59 -5.28
N PHE A 57 7.43 17.48 -6.01
CA PHE A 57 8.74 16.86 -6.26
C PHE A 57 9.66 17.70 -7.15
N ALA A 58 9.12 18.64 -7.91
CA ALA A 58 9.89 19.62 -8.68
C ALA A 58 10.47 20.76 -7.83
N LEU A 59 10.06 20.92 -6.56
CA LEU A 59 10.63 21.89 -5.64
C LEU A 59 12.11 21.58 -5.37
N SER A 60 12.86 22.60 -4.92
CA SER A 60 14.24 22.40 -4.49
C SER A 60 14.32 21.44 -3.31
N SER A 61 15.45 20.74 -3.16
CA SER A 61 15.68 19.85 -2.02
C SER A 61 15.51 20.56 -0.68
N GLU A 62 15.98 21.84 -0.60
CA GLU A 62 15.84 22.65 0.60
C GLU A 62 14.37 22.94 0.96
N ALA A 63 13.51 23.23 -0.04
CA ALA A 63 12.09 23.44 0.18
C ALA A 63 11.39 22.16 0.66
N LYS A 64 11.69 21.02 0.05
CA LYS A 64 11.12 19.71 0.44
C LYS A 64 11.57 19.28 1.84
N GLU A 65 12.82 19.54 2.22
CA GLU A 65 13.39 19.12 3.51
C GLU A 65 12.68 19.76 4.72
N LYS A 66 12.00 20.90 4.56
CA LYS A 66 11.16 21.51 5.61
C LYS A 66 10.05 20.55 6.11
N TYR A 67 9.64 19.63 5.27
CA TYR A 67 8.55 18.67 5.52
C TYR A 67 9.03 17.30 5.97
N HIS A 68 10.34 17.14 6.20
CA HIS A 68 10.94 15.89 6.64
C HIS A 68 10.78 15.69 8.15
N ASP A 69 10.06 14.65 8.58
CA ASP A 69 9.93 14.25 9.99
C ASP A 69 10.70 12.94 10.25
N ALA A 70 12.00 13.05 10.43
CA ALA A 70 12.86 11.90 10.74
C ALA A 70 12.55 11.26 12.11
N GLU A 71 12.10 12.05 13.09
CA GLU A 71 11.80 11.58 14.46
C GLU A 71 10.43 10.90 14.56
N GLY A 72 9.49 11.25 13.69
CA GLY A 72 8.15 10.64 13.62
C GLY A 72 8.07 9.30 12.92
N GLY A 73 9.21 8.63 12.67
CA GLY A 73 9.25 7.34 11.97
C GLY A 73 8.86 7.44 10.50
N ARG A 74 8.92 8.64 9.93
CA ARG A 74 8.61 8.92 8.51
C ARG A 74 7.19 8.51 8.10
N GLN A 75 6.25 8.55 9.04
CA GLN A 75 4.86 8.16 8.78
C GLN A 75 4.03 9.29 8.16
N ARG A 76 4.55 10.52 8.09
CA ARG A 76 3.92 11.72 7.51
C ARG A 76 4.96 12.58 6.82
N GLY A 77 4.52 13.35 5.81
CA GLY A 77 5.38 14.32 5.14
C GLY A 77 6.41 13.68 4.23
N TYR A 78 7.49 14.39 4.00
CA TYR A 78 8.53 14.07 3.03
C TYR A 78 9.60 13.14 3.58
N THR A 79 10.06 12.21 2.77
CA THR A 79 11.25 11.39 2.99
C THR A 79 12.21 11.57 1.84
N PRO A 80 13.44 12.04 2.11
CA PRO A 80 14.44 12.37 1.09
C PRO A 80 14.92 11.16 0.30
N PHE A 81 15.46 11.44 -0.89
CA PHE A 81 16.06 10.46 -1.79
C PHE A 81 17.16 9.65 -1.08
N GLY A 82 17.14 8.34 -1.31
CA GLY A 82 18.18 7.45 -0.80
C GLY A 82 18.18 7.25 0.73
N THR A 83 17.07 7.54 1.40
CA THR A 83 16.97 7.42 2.87
C THR A 83 16.41 6.06 3.33
N GLU A 84 15.54 5.43 2.52
CA GLU A 84 14.94 4.13 2.84
C GLU A 84 15.78 3.00 2.25
N ASN A 85 16.03 1.96 3.05
CA ASN A 85 16.71 0.73 2.62
C ASN A 85 15.74 -0.44 2.78
N ALA A 86 15.67 -1.32 1.78
CA ALA A 86 14.96 -2.58 1.97
C ALA A 86 15.69 -3.47 2.99
N LYS A 87 14.92 -4.30 3.72
CA LYS A 87 15.46 -5.22 4.74
C LYS A 87 16.63 -6.05 4.19
N GLY A 88 17.78 -5.97 4.85
CA GLY A 88 18.97 -6.74 4.47
C GLY A 88 19.76 -6.20 3.27
N GLN A 89 19.37 -5.08 2.67
CA GLN A 89 20.10 -4.41 1.60
C GLN A 89 21.01 -3.30 2.14
N LYS A 90 22.23 -3.19 1.58
CA LYS A 90 23.18 -2.12 1.92
C LYS A 90 23.00 -0.87 1.05
N ALA A 91 22.35 -1.01 -0.10
CA ALA A 91 22.08 0.08 -1.01
C ALA A 91 20.71 0.69 -0.71
N ALA A 92 20.64 2.01 -0.64
CA ALA A 92 19.39 2.75 -0.50
C ALA A 92 18.54 2.61 -1.78
N ASP A 93 17.22 2.61 -1.63
CA ASP A 93 16.30 2.67 -2.75
C ASP A 93 16.42 4.02 -3.48
N LEU A 94 16.34 3.99 -4.79
CA LEU A 94 16.52 5.16 -5.66
C LEU A 94 15.20 5.94 -5.79
N LYS A 95 14.62 6.34 -4.66
CA LYS A 95 13.33 7.04 -4.58
C LYS A 95 13.31 8.08 -3.47
N GLU A 96 12.44 9.05 -3.63
CA GLU A 96 11.94 9.94 -2.59
C GLU A 96 10.43 9.78 -2.51
N PHE A 97 9.80 10.16 -1.39
CA PHE A 97 8.36 10.03 -1.28
C PHE A 97 7.74 10.99 -0.27
N TRP A 98 6.42 11.12 -0.39
CA TRP A 98 5.57 11.84 0.55
C TRP A 98 4.51 10.92 1.12
N HIS A 99 4.15 11.09 2.42
CA HIS A 99 3.06 10.42 3.07
C HIS A 99 1.94 11.38 3.46
N THR A 100 0.74 11.17 2.90
CA THR A 100 -0.51 11.75 3.38
C THR A 100 -1.22 10.73 4.27
N GLY A 101 -1.55 11.12 5.49
CA GLY A 101 -2.22 10.27 6.46
C GLY A 101 -3.65 10.69 6.74
N ARG A 102 -4.34 9.87 7.55
CA ARG A 102 -5.71 10.14 8.00
C ARG A 102 -5.78 11.42 8.82
N LYS A 103 -6.76 12.28 8.53
CA LYS A 103 -7.15 13.41 9.39
C LYS A 103 -8.05 12.88 10.49
N LEU A 104 -7.59 12.98 11.74
CA LEU A 104 -8.34 12.53 12.90
C LEU A 104 -9.19 13.67 13.51
N PRO A 105 -10.38 13.37 14.07
CA PRO A 105 -11.12 14.32 14.89
C PRO A 105 -10.27 14.84 16.05
N ALA A 106 -10.55 16.06 16.53
CA ALA A 106 -9.76 16.71 17.58
C ALA A 106 -9.76 15.93 18.91
N ASP A 107 -10.83 15.19 19.19
CA ASP A 107 -11.03 14.36 20.37
C ASP A 107 -10.62 12.89 20.19
N SER A 108 -10.03 12.54 19.05
CA SER A 108 -9.59 11.16 18.81
C SER A 108 -8.51 10.71 19.79
N LYS A 109 -8.70 9.54 20.39
CA LYS A 109 -7.73 8.89 21.28
C LYS A 109 -6.36 8.60 20.61
N TYR A 110 -6.32 8.57 19.29
CA TYR A 110 -5.11 8.25 18.52
C TYR A 110 -4.24 9.47 18.19
N ARG A 111 -4.69 10.71 18.47
CA ARG A 111 -3.91 11.92 18.15
C ARG A 111 -2.54 12.00 18.87
N SER A 112 -2.39 11.32 19.98
CA SER A 112 -1.10 11.25 20.69
C SER A 112 -0.03 10.44 19.95
N THR A 113 -0.44 9.52 19.07
CA THR A 113 0.43 8.58 18.35
C THR A 113 0.41 8.76 16.83
N MET A 114 -0.61 9.43 16.29
CA MET A 114 -0.75 9.71 14.87
C MET A 114 -0.67 11.23 14.64
N LYS A 115 0.46 11.70 14.12
CA LYS A 115 0.65 13.10 13.74
C LYS A 115 -0.22 13.48 12.55
N ASP A 116 -0.58 14.77 12.44
CA ASP A 116 -1.18 15.32 11.24
C ASP A 116 -0.15 15.37 10.10
N THR A 117 -0.61 15.28 8.86
CA THR A 117 0.23 15.53 7.69
C THR A 117 0.62 17.01 7.66
N PRO A 118 1.90 17.37 7.44
CA PRO A 118 2.29 18.76 7.28
C PRO A 118 1.58 19.42 6.10
N VAL A 119 1.30 20.72 6.21
CA VAL A 119 0.73 21.55 5.12
C VAL A 119 1.86 22.03 4.22
N VAL A 120 1.70 21.92 2.91
CA VAL A 120 2.69 22.34 1.91
C VAL A 120 2.37 23.77 1.42
N ASP A 121 3.15 24.74 1.83
CA ASP A 121 2.91 26.15 1.49
C ASP A 121 3.27 26.48 0.03
N GLU A 122 4.29 25.81 -0.54
CA GLU A 122 4.81 26.07 -1.89
C GLU A 122 3.89 25.57 -3.02
N VAL A 123 2.97 24.66 -2.71
CA VAL A 123 1.99 24.08 -3.67
C VAL A 123 0.62 24.14 -3.03
N PRO A 124 -0.12 25.24 -3.17
CA PRO A 124 -1.38 25.49 -2.43
C PRO A 124 -2.47 24.41 -2.55
N GLU A 125 -2.55 23.73 -3.71
CA GLU A 125 -3.52 22.68 -3.98
C GLU A 125 -3.09 21.30 -3.43
N PHE A 126 -1.85 21.13 -3.00
CA PHE A 126 -1.26 19.84 -2.66
C PHE A 126 -2.04 19.07 -1.60
N ASP A 127 -2.35 19.72 -0.48
CA ASP A 127 -3.02 19.07 0.64
C ASP A 127 -4.46 18.66 0.29
N ALA A 128 -5.17 19.53 -0.45
CA ALA A 128 -6.55 19.25 -0.85
C ALA A 128 -6.60 18.09 -1.85
N ALA A 129 -5.77 18.12 -2.89
CA ALA A 129 -5.74 17.12 -3.95
C ALA A 129 -5.29 15.74 -3.42
N THR A 130 -4.20 15.70 -2.64
CA THR A 130 -3.70 14.43 -2.11
C THR A 130 -4.63 13.83 -1.07
N TYR A 131 -5.35 14.66 -0.27
CA TYR A 131 -6.32 14.16 0.70
C TYR A 131 -7.63 13.73 0.06
N ALA A 132 -8.08 14.36 -1.04
CA ALA A 132 -9.20 13.88 -1.83
C ALA A 132 -8.92 12.47 -2.37
N PHE A 133 -7.72 12.26 -2.92
CA PHE A 133 -7.30 10.95 -3.40
C PHE A 133 -7.17 9.92 -2.27
N TYR A 134 -6.58 10.31 -1.12
CA TYR A 134 -6.57 9.49 0.09
C TYR A 134 -7.98 9.00 0.45
N THR A 135 -8.97 9.91 0.45
CA THR A 135 -10.34 9.60 0.86
C THR A 135 -11.00 8.60 -0.07
N GLU A 136 -10.89 8.78 -1.39
CA GLU A 136 -11.47 7.84 -2.37
C GLU A 136 -10.80 6.46 -2.30
N MET A 137 -9.48 6.40 -2.04
CA MET A 137 -8.77 5.14 -1.85
C MET A 137 -9.16 4.43 -0.55
N ASP A 138 -9.37 5.18 0.55
CA ASP A 138 -9.82 4.64 1.84
C ASP A 138 -11.25 4.07 1.73
N GLU A 139 -12.16 4.79 1.08
CA GLU A 139 -13.53 4.33 0.82
C GLU A 139 -13.54 3.06 -0.03
N PHE A 140 -12.79 3.05 -1.12
CA PHE A 140 -12.69 1.86 -1.97
C PHE A 140 -12.04 0.68 -1.26
N GLY A 141 -11.00 0.93 -0.46
CA GLY A 141 -10.35 -0.09 0.36
C GLY A 141 -11.33 -0.76 1.34
N ARG A 142 -12.24 0.01 1.92
CA ARG A 142 -13.31 -0.54 2.79
C ARG A 142 -14.28 -1.42 2.04
N ASP A 143 -14.68 -1.05 0.81
CA ASP A 143 -15.53 -1.93 -0.03
C ASP A 143 -14.83 -3.25 -0.35
N LEU A 144 -13.52 -3.22 -0.60
CA LEU A 144 -12.74 -4.45 -0.80
C LEU A 144 -12.67 -5.30 0.48
N LEU A 145 -12.51 -4.67 1.65
CA LEU A 145 -12.54 -5.40 2.93
C LEU A 145 -13.90 -5.99 3.25
N ARG A 146 -15.01 -5.34 2.86
CA ARG A 146 -16.36 -5.94 2.93
C ARG A 146 -16.47 -7.19 2.05
N ALA A 147 -15.86 -7.18 0.86
CA ALA A 147 -15.79 -8.38 0.04
C ALA A 147 -14.91 -9.48 0.66
N VAL A 148 -13.81 -9.11 1.31
CA VAL A 148 -12.97 -10.04 2.10
C VAL A 148 -13.77 -10.64 3.26
N SER A 149 -14.58 -9.83 3.98
CA SER A 149 -15.49 -10.32 5.03
C SER A 149 -16.40 -11.42 4.51
N LEU A 150 -17.11 -11.16 3.41
CA LEU A 150 -18.01 -12.15 2.80
C LEU A 150 -17.28 -13.42 2.36
N HIS A 151 -16.04 -13.29 1.84
CA HIS A 151 -15.23 -14.46 1.46
C HIS A 151 -14.81 -15.32 2.67
N LEU A 152 -14.57 -14.66 3.82
CA LEU A 152 -14.20 -15.31 5.09
C LEU A 152 -15.42 -15.71 5.92
N GLU A 153 -16.64 -15.67 5.36
CA GLU A 153 -17.89 -16.01 6.04
C GLU A 153 -18.16 -15.16 7.29
N LEU A 154 -17.69 -13.90 7.26
CA LEU A 154 -17.94 -12.89 8.29
C LEU A 154 -19.12 -11.98 7.90
N PRO A 155 -19.72 -11.23 8.86
CA PRO A 155 -20.61 -10.12 8.52
C PRO A 155 -19.98 -9.16 7.52
N GLU A 156 -20.75 -8.64 6.56
CA GLU A 156 -20.21 -7.77 5.48
C GLU A 156 -19.41 -6.59 6.03
N ASP A 157 -19.87 -5.98 7.10
CA ASP A 157 -19.29 -4.80 7.76
C ASP A 157 -18.24 -5.12 8.85
N TRP A 158 -17.79 -6.38 8.92
CA TRP A 158 -16.92 -6.83 10.02
C TRP A 158 -15.63 -6.01 10.17
N PHE A 159 -15.06 -5.49 9.09
CA PHE A 159 -13.84 -4.68 9.15
C PHE A 159 -14.11 -3.19 9.44
N ASP A 160 -15.34 -2.68 9.24
CA ASP A 160 -15.63 -1.25 9.18
C ASP A 160 -15.15 -0.48 10.43
N ASP A 161 -15.51 -0.97 11.62
CA ASP A 161 -15.12 -0.39 12.92
C ASP A 161 -13.66 -0.66 13.32
N LYS A 162 -12.95 -1.49 12.57
CA LYS A 162 -11.56 -1.90 12.85
C LYS A 162 -10.54 -1.13 12.02
N VAL A 163 -10.99 -0.42 10.98
CA VAL A 163 -10.13 0.33 10.06
C VAL A 163 -10.48 1.82 9.97
N GLU A 164 -11.59 2.25 10.56
CA GLU A 164 -12.13 3.61 10.43
C GLU A 164 -11.18 4.72 10.90
N SER A 165 -10.33 4.41 11.86
CA SER A 165 -9.35 5.32 12.46
C SER A 165 -7.91 4.80 12.31
N GLY A 166 -7.69 3.80 11.47
CA GLY A 166 -6.39 3.20 11.23
C GLY A 166 -5.35 4.19 10.71
N ASN A 167 -4.07 3.90 10.97
CA ASN A 167 -2.94 4.71 10.47
C ASN A 167 -2.68 4.48 8.97
N SER A 168 -3.76 4.54 8.18
CA SER A 168 -3.67 4.38 6.71
C SER A 168 -2.89 5.53 6.07
N ILE A 169 -2.15 5.23 5.01
CA ILE A 169 -1.22 6.14 4.37
C ILE A 169 -1.38 6.08 2.85
N LEU A 170 -1.58 7.23 2.21
CA LEU A 170 -1.33 7.40 0.79
C LEU A 170 0.13 7.80 0.61
N ARG A 171 0.93 6.97 -0.06
CA ARG A 171 2.32 7.27 -0.39
C ARG A 171 2.42 7.76 -1.83
N LEU A 172 2.97 8.95 -2.01
CA LEU A 172 3.34 9.48 -3.32
C LEU A 172 4.82 9.21 -3.52
N LEU A 173 5.16 8.33 -4.45
CA LEU A 173 6.55 7.94 -4.77
C LEU A 173 7.02 8.66 -6.02
N HIS A 174 8.24 9.18 -5.96
CA HIS A 174 8.97 9.72 -7.09
C HIS A 174 10.30 8.99 -7.27
N TYR A 175 10.49 8.44 -8.46
CA TYR A 175 11.75 7.87 -8.92
C TYR A 175 12.33 8.85 -9.95
N PRO A 176 13.37 9.64 -9.59
CA PRO A 176 13.97 10.58 -10.50
C PRO A 176 14.55 9.91 -11.75
N PRO A 177 14.72 10.64 -12.87
CA PRO A 177 15.42 10.15 -14.04
C PRO A 177 16.82 9.63 -13.70
N GLN A 178 17.21 8.52 -14.31
CA GLN A 178 18.53 7.93 -14.14
C GLN A 178 19.32 8.12 -15.43
N GLU A 179 20.28 9.04 -15.43
CA GLU A 179 21.17 9.29 -16.57
C GLU A 179 22.20 8.17 -16.77
N ASN A 180 22.57 7.49 -15.69
CA ASN A 180 23.50 6.37 -15.69
C ASN A 180 22.81 5.10 -15.21
N PRO A 181 23.24 3.92 -15.66
CA PRO A 181 22.74 2.66 -15.14
C PRO A 181 22.88 2.65 -13.59
N PRO A 182 21.86 2.23 -12.86
CA PRO A 182 21.96 2.14 -11.41
C PRO A 182 23.08 1.17 -11.00
N PRO A 183 23.67 1.33 -9.81
CA PRO A 183 24.67 0.39 -9.31
C PRO A 183 24.18 -1.06 -9.43
N LYS A 184 25.08 -1.96 -9.79
CA LYS A 184 24.73 -3.37 -10.00
C LYS A 184 24.08 -3.95 -8.74
N GLY A 185 22.89 -4.51 -8.89
CA GLY A 185 22.10 -5.10 -7.78
C GLY A 185 21.10 -4.14 -7.13
N THR A 186 21.01 -2.86 -7.55
CA THR A 186 19.93 -1.98 -7.12
C THR A 186 18.69 -2.19 -7.99
N VAL A 187 17.50 -2.13 -7.38
CA VAL A 187 16.20 -2.21 -8.05
C VAL A 187 15.32 -1.03 -7.59
N ARG A 188 14.26 -0.71 -8.34
CA ARG A 188 13.32 0.38 -7.98
C ARG A 188 12.66 0.13 -6.62
N ALA A 189 12.22 -1.10 -6.36
CA ALA A 189 11.83 -1.55 -5.02
C ALA A 189 12.31 -2.99 -4.82
N ALA A 190 13.13 -3.22 -3.80
CA ALA A 190 13.63 -4.55 -3.47
C ALA A 190 12.49 -5.46 -3.00
N ALA A 191 12.72 -6.78 -3.01
CA ALA A 191 11.75 -7.76 -2.57
C ALA A 191 11.35 -7.51 -1.10
N HIS A 192 10.04 -7.36 -0.85
CA HIS A 192 9.44 -7.06 0.46
C HIS A 192 8.00 -7.55 0.55
N GLU A 193 7.45 -7.50 1.73
CA GLU A 193 6.06 -7.69 2.06
C GLU A 193 5.52 -6.40 2.67
N ASP A 194 4.23 -6.10 2.47
CA ASP A 194 3.59 -4.92 3.03
C ASP A 194 3.10 -5.20 4.45
N ILE A 195 3.34 -4.28 5.39
CA ILE A 195 3.03 -4.48 6.81
C ILE A 195 1.53 -4.31 7.13
N ASN A 196 0.78 -3.66 6.26
CA ASN A 196 -0.62 -3.24 6.42
C ASN A 196 -1.66 -4.38 6.34
N VAL A 197 -2.96 -4.01 6.21
CA VAL A 197 -4.06 -4.95 5.95
C VAL A 197 -4.13 -5.31 4.47
N ILE A 198 -4.31 -4.29 3.62
CA ILE A 198 -4.28 -4.39 2.16
C ILE A 198 -3.64 -3.15 1.55
N THR A 199 -2.95 -3.33 0.44
CA THR A 199 -2.43 -2.23 -0.39
C THR A 199 -3.27 -2.08 -1.64
N LEU A 200 -3.60 -0.86 -2.00
CA LEU A 200 -4.24 -0.48 -3.25
C LEU A 200 -3.22 0.30 -4.09
N LEU A 201 -2.86 -0.21 -5.24
CA LEU A 201 -1.88 0.40 -6.14
C LEU A 201 -2.51 0.66 -7.50
N LEU A 202 -2.54 1.92 -7.94
CA LEU A 202 -2.89 2.22 -9.32
C LEU A 202 -1.93 1.51 -10.27
N GLY A 203 -2.48 0.80 -11.25
CA GLY A 203 -1.70 0.17 -12.30
C GLY A 203 -0.82 1.23 -12.95
N ALA A 204 0.50 1.09 -12.79
CA ALA A 204 1.44 2.01 -13.40
C ALA A 204 1.40 1.83 -14.92
N GLU A 205 1.60 2.93 -15.65
CA GLU A 205 1.83 2.88 -17.11
C GLU A 205 3.08 2.05 -17.47
N GLU A 206 3.94 1.80 -16.48
CA GLU A 206 5.17 1.03 -16.63
C GLU A 206 5.06 -0.33 -15.94
N ALA A 207 5.34 -1.39 -16.67
CA ALA A 207 5.55 -2.73 -16.17
C ALA A 207 6.70 -2.79 -15.14
N GLY A 208 6.81 -3.88 -14.40
CA GLY A 208 7.94 -4.14 -13.50
C GLY A 208 7.53 -4.68 -12.13
N LEU A 209 6.23 -4.72 -11.80
CA LEU A 209 5.76 -5.42 -10.62
C LEU A 209 5.87 -6.94 -10.83
N GLU A 210 6.59 -7.59 -9.94
CA GLU A 210 6.72 -9.04 -9.90
C GLU A 210 6.38 -9.57 -8.51
N VAL A 211 5.68 -10.69 -8.47
CA VAL A 211 5.21 -11.38 -7.28
C VAL A 211 5.90 -12.74 -7.17
N LEU A 212 6.42 -13.07 -6.01
CA LEU A 212 7.06 -14.37 -5.75
C LEU A 212 5.98 -15.42 -5.48
N HIS A 213 5.71 -16.26 -6.46
CA HIS A 213 4.76 -17.34 -6.31
C HIS A 213 5.32 -18.45 -5.39
N ARG A 214 4.42 -19.20 -4.75
CA ARG A 214 4.79 -20.33 -3.87
C ARG A 214 5.61 -21.45 -4.53
N SER A 215 5.65 -21.51 -5.87
CA SER A 215 6.58 -22.37 -6.62
C SER A 215 8.03 -21.92 -6.58
N GLY A 216 8.30 -20.69 -6.11
CA GLY A 216 9.60 -20.03 -6.15
C GLY A 216 9.85 -19.18 -7.40
N ASP A 217 8.88 -19.12 -8.32
CA ASP A 217 8.98 -18.34 -9.55
C ASP A 217 8.52 -16.90 -9.34
N TRP A 218 9.18 -15.94 -9.98
CA TRP A 218 8.71 -14.55 -10.07
C TRP A 218 7.72 -14.40 -11.21
N LEU A 219 6.51 -13.96 -10.90
CA LEU A 219 5.43 -13.75 -11.85
C LEU A 219 5.21 -12.26 -12.07
N SER A 220 5.26 -11.82 -13.32
CA SER A 220 4.97 -10.43 -13.70
C SER A 220 3.47 -10.14 -13.62
N VAL A 221 3.11 -9.04 -12.96
CA VAL A 221 1.73 -8.52 -12.92
C VAL A 221 1.61 -7.41 -13.95
N ASN A 222 0.82 -7.65 -14.99
CA ASN A 222 0.60 -6.71 -16.10
C ASN A 222 -0.89 -6.33 -16.16
N PRO A 223 -1.35 -5.42 -15.29
CA PRO A 223 -2.76 -5.05 -15.23
C PRO A 223 -3.16 -4.21 -16.45
N PRO A 224 -4.42 -4.27 -16.92
CA PRO A 224 -4.93 -3.32 -17.89
C PRO A 224 -4.75 -1.87 -17.40
N ALA A 225 -4.56 -0.92 -18.33
CA ALA A 225 -4.48 0.50 -17.98
C ALA A 225 -5.73 0.95 -17.21
N GLY A 226 -5.56 1.79 -16.20
CA GLY A 226 -6.65 2.26 -15.34
C GLY A 226 -7.20 1.20 -14.39
N SER A 227 -6.46 0.12 -14.12
CA SER A 227 -6.80 -0.86 -13.08
C SER A 227 -6.12 -0.52 -11.77
N LEU A 228 -6.65 -1.08 -10.68
CA LEU A 228 -5.96 -1.15 -9.39
C LEU A 228 -5.43 -2.57 -9.14
N VAL A 229 -4.19 -2.67 -8.72
CA VAL A 229 -3.61 -3.90 -8.17
C VAL A 229 -3.79 -3.85 -6.66
N ILE A 230 -4.36 -4.90 -6.10
CA ILE A 230 -4.60 -5.01 -4.66
C ILE A 230 -3.79 -6.17 -4.12
N ASN A 231 -3.12 -5.99 -2.97
CA ASN A 231 -2.44 -7.11 -2.30
C ASN A 231 -2.73 -7.16 -0.81
N CYS A 232 -2.70 -8.37 -0.27
CA CYS A 232 -2.75 -8.64 1.16
C CYS A 232 -1.45 -8.19 1.81
N GLY A 233 -1.58 -7.57 2.99
CA GLY A 233 -0.45 -7.25 3.85
C GLY A 233 -0.31 -8.22 5.02
N ASP A 234 0.76 -8.06 5.78
CA ASP A 234 1.15 -8.92 6.91
C ASP A 234 0.07 -8.97 8.01
N MET A 235 -0.63 -7.85 8.24
CA MET A 235 -1.71 -7.81 9.25
C MET A 235 -2.89 -8.69 8.85
N LEU A 236 -3.29 -8.69 7.56
CA LEU A 236 -4.35 -9.58 7.07
C LEU A 236 -3.88 -11.03 7.05
N GLN A 237 -2.64 -11.30 6.64
CA GLN A 237 -2.05 -12.63 6.73
C GLN A 237 -2.06 -13.15 8.17
N ARG A 238 -1.69 -12.31 9.14
CA ARG A 238 -1.69 -12.68 10.56
C ARG A 238 -3.11 -12.97 11.06
N LEU A 239 -4.09 -12.12 10.73
CA LEU A 239 -5.50 -12.30 11.10
C LEU A 239 -6.07 -13.62 10.55
N THR A 240 -5.67 -14.00 9.34
CA THR A 240 -6.15 -15.23 8.69
C THR A 240 -5.24 -16.45 8.92
N GLY A 241 -4.22 -16.33 9.77
CA GLY A 241 -3.27 -17.43 10.01
C GLY A 241 -2.52 -17.89 8.75
N GLY A 242 -2.41 -17.02 7.73
CA GLY A 242 -1.77 -17.30 6.46
C GLY A 242 -2.68 -17.88 5.37
N VAL A 243 -4.00 -17.98 5.62
CA VAL A 243 -4.98 -18.39 4.60
C VAL A 243 -5.04 -17.38 3.45
N LEU A 244 -4.94 -16.09 3.77
CA LEU A 244 -4.70 -15.02 2.80
C LEU A 244 -3.25 -14.54 2.97
N PRO A 245 -2.31 -14.94 2.11
CA PRO A 245 -0.89 -14.66 2.30
C PRO A 245 -0.53 -13.21 1.95
N SER A 246 0.36 -12.61 2.74
CA SER A 246 1.16 -11.46 2.34
C SER A 246 2.31 -11.99 1.49
N THR A 247 2.29 -11.66 0.20
CA THR A 247 3.22 -12.26 -0.74
C THR A 247 4.35 -11.31 -1.08
N THR A 248 5.57 -11.83 -1.00
CA THR A 248 6.78 -11.08 -1.36
C THR A 248 6.68 -10.60 -2.80
N HIS A 249 6.91 -9.30 -3.01
CA HIS A 249 6.89 -8.68 -4.33
C HIS A 249 8.02 -7.67 -4.49
N ARG A 250 8.31 -7.31 -5.73
CA ARG A 250 9.38 -6.35 -6.07
C ARG A 250 9.00 -5.52 -7.30
N VAL A 251 9.68 -4.40 -7.48
CA VAL A 251 9.60 -3.61 -8.72
C VAL A 251 10.98 -3.61 -9.36
N VAL A 252 11.10 -4.29 -10.49
CA VAL A 252 12.36 -4.35 -11.27
C VAL A 252 12.64 -3.04 -11.99
N ASN A 253 13.91 -2.81 -12.30
CA ASN A 253 14.30 -1.64 -13.09
C ASN A 253 13.73 -1.74 -14.51
N PRO A 254 13.29 -0.62 -15.10
CA PRO A 254 12.86 -0.59 -16.48
C PRO A 254 14.06 -0.74 -17.42
N GLU A 255 13.76 -0.93 -18.70
CA GLU A 255 14.75 -0.84 -19.76
C GLU A 255 15.46 0.53 -19.74
N PRO A 256 16.76 0.61 -20.14
CA PRO A 256 17.58 1.83 -20.02
C PRO A 256 16.95 3.08 -20.64
N GLU A 257 16.24 2.94 -21.75
CA GLU A 257 15.57 4.07 -22.42
C GLU A 257 14.44 4.66 -21.57
N ARG A 258 13.72 3.84 -20.80
CA ARG A 258 12.64 4.28 -19.89
C ARG A 258 13.20 4.84 -18.59
N ALA A 259 14.38 4.40 -18.16
CA ALA A 259 15.04 4.91 -16.95
C ALA A 259 15.38 6.41 -17.02
N LYS A 260 15.47 6.99 -18.22
CA LYS A 260 15.72 8.42 -18.46
C LYS A 260 14.52 9.33 -18.10
N PHE A 261 13.35 8.76 -17.85
CA PHE A 261 12.14 9.50 -17.48
C PHE A 261 11.78 9.27 -16.00
N PRO A 262 11.21 10.28 -15.32
CA PRO A 262 10.74 10.12 -13.96
C PRO A 262 9.58 9.11 -13.94
N ARG A 263 9.45 8.39 -12.82
CA ARG A 263 8.30 7.51 -12.56
C ARG A 263 7.63 7.96 -11.27
N TYR A 264 6.31 7.97 -11.30
CA TYR A 264 5.47 8.21 -10.14
C TYR A 264 4.68 6.95 -9.80
N SER A 265 4.42 6.72 -8.51
CA SER A 265 3.61 5.60 -8.04
C SER A 265 2.90 6.00 -6.75
N THR A 266 1.66 5.58 -6.58
CA THR A 266 0.79 6.07 -5.50
C THR A 266 0.10 4.92 -4.77
N PRO A 267 0.85 4.06 -4.03
CA PRO A 267 0.23 3.04 -3.20
C PRO A 267 -0.51 3.65 -2.01
N PHE A 268 -1.68 3.07 -1.70
CA PHE A 268 -2.43 3.34 -0.50
C PHE A 268 -2.34 2.12 0.43
N PHE A 269 -1.82 2.33 1.62
CA PHE A 269 -1.65 1.32 2.66
C PHE A 269 -2.78 1.43 3.68
N LEU A 270 -3.74 0.51 3.64
CA LEU A 270 -4.86 0.50 4.57
C LEU A 270 -4.47 -0.27 5.83
N HIS A 271 -4.65 0.37 7.00
CA HIS A 271 -4.26 -0.18 8.30
C HIS A 271 -5.46 -0.37 9.23
N PHE A 272 -5.35 -1.31 10.16
CA PHE A 272 -6.25 -1.41 11.30
C PHE A 272 -6.12 -0.20 12.24
N ASN A 273 -7.16 0.03 13.06
CA ASN A 273 -7.07 0.89 14.23
C ASN A 273 -5.93 0.40 15.13
N GLN A 274 -5.20 1.32 15.73
CA GLN A 274 -3.96 1.01 16.47
C GLN A 274 -4.15 0.00 17.60
N ASP A 275 -5.29 0.06 18.28
CA ASP A 275 -5.64 -0.81 19.41
C ASP A 275 -6.38 -2.09 19.01
N PHE A 276 -6.62 -2.30 17.70
CA PHE A 276 -7.22 -3.56 17.25
C PHE A 276 -6.27 -4.73 17.56
N LEU A 277 -6.80 -5.72 18.31
CA LEU A 277 -6.07 -6.93 18.63
C LEU A 277 -6.17 -7.92 17.45
N ILE A 278 -5.04 -8.17 16.79
CA ILE A 278 -4.95 -9.14 15.68
C ILE A 278 -4.84 -10.54 16.30
N GLU A 279 -5.95 -11.25 16.31
CA GLU A 279 -6.08 -12.64 16.72
C GLU A 279 -6.66 -13.43 15.56
N GLN A 280 -6.16 -14.67 15.36
CA GLN A 280 -6.56 -15.46 14.20
C GLN A 280 -8.04 -15.83 14.24
N LEU A 281 -8.69 -15.67 13.08
CA LEU A 281 -10.08 -16.03 12.91
C LEU A 281 -10.27 -17.54 13.05
N PRO A 282 -11.24 -18.02 13.89
CA PRO A 282 -11.43 -19.44 14.15
C PRO A 282 -11.62 -20.26 12.86
N GLN A 283 -12.44 -19.79 11.91
CA GLN A 283 -12.68 -20.47 10.64
C GLN A 283 -11.40 -20.62 9.79
N CYS A 284 -10.50 -19.64 9.84
CA CYS A 284 -9.22 -19.74 9.14
C CYS A 284 -8.30 -20.78 9.79
N LEU A 285 -8.36 -20.95 11.12
CA LEU A 285 -7.62 -22.01 11.81
C LEU A 285 -8.14 -23.39 11.47
N GLU A 286 -9.46 -23.56 11.32
CA GLU A 286 -10.09 -24.81 10.87
C GLU A 286 -9.68 -25.19 9.43
N GLU A 287 -9.39 -24.19 8.59
CA GLU A 287 -8.86 -24.38 7.23
C GLU A 287 -7.34 -24.65 7.19
N GLY A 288 -6.66 -24.76 8.33
CA GLY A 288 -5.23 -25.04 8.42
C GLY A 288 -4.34 -23.81 8.62
N GLY A 289 -4.93 -22.68 8.97
CA GLY A 289 -4.19 -21.47 9.37
C GLY A 289 -3.31 -21.72 10.59
N LYS A 290 -2.23 -20.92 10.72
CA LYS A 290 -1.24 -21.03 11.80
C LYS A 290 -1.62 -20.15 12.96
N THR A 291 -1.60 -20.70 14.17
CA THR A 291 -1.78 -19.93 15.40
C THR A 291 -0.52 -19.11 15.72
N GLN A 292 -0.72 -17.87 16.14
CA GLN A 292 0.31 -16.95 16.64
C GLN A 292 -0.23 -16.21 17.88
N PRO A 293 0.63 -15.73 18.80
CA PRO A 293 0.17 -14.93 19.92
C PRO A 293 -0.58 -13.68 19.45
N PRO A 294 -1.73 -13.30 20.07
CA PRO A 294 -2.40 -12.04 19.74
C PRO A 294 -1.48 -10.84 19.94
N ILE A 295 -1.61 -9.83 19.10
CA ILE A 295 -0.83 -8.59 19.15
C ILE A 295 -1.67 -7.41 18.66
N THR A 296 -1.51 -6.22 19.25
CA THR A 296 -2.19 -5.04 18.72
C THR A 296 -1.62 -4.63 17.36
N ALA A 297 -2.43 -4.00 16.51
CA ALA A 297 -1.97 -3.53 15.22
C ALA A 297 -0.80 -2.53 15.35
N GLN A 298 -0.82 -1.68 16.39
CA GLN A 298 0.26 -0.74 16.69
C GLN A 298 1.56 -1.46 17.08
N ASP A 299 1.48 -2.43 18.00
CA ASP A 299 2.67 -3.15 18.44
C ASP A 299 3.28 -3.95 17.28
N TYR A 300 2.43 -4.56 16.44
CA TYR A 300 2.87 -5.26 15.25
C TYR A 300 3.57 -4.34 14.26
N LEU A 301 2.97 -3.16 13.97
CA LEU A 301 3.59 -2.16 13.11
C LEU A 301 4.96 -1.74 13.67
N MET A 302 5.04 -1.45 14.97
CA MET A 302 6.30 -1.03 15.61
C MET A 302 7.36 -2.13 15.59
N GLU A 303 6.98 -3.39 15.76
CA GLU A 303 7.87 -4.54 15.62
C GLU A 303 8.47 -4.59 14.21
N ARG A 304 7.62 -4.51 13.18
CA ARG A 304 8.08 -4.53 11.78
C ARG A 304 8.98 -3.32 11.44
N LEU A 305 8.60 -2.10 11.87
CA LEU A 305 9.40 -0.89 11.62
C LEU A 305 10.79 -0.96 12.28
N ARG A 306 10.91 -1.59 13.46
CA ARG A 306 12.22 -1.84 14.10
C ARG A 306 13.05 -2.84 13.29
N GLU A 307 12.45 -3.93 12.82
CA GLU A 307 13.15 -4.96 12.02
C GLU A 307 13.72 -4.41 10.71
N ILE A 308 13.02 -3.45 10.08
CA ILE A 308 13.50 -2.80 8.86
C ILE A 308 14.33 -1.52 9.13
N GLY A 309 14.58 -1.19 10.42
CA GLY A 309 15.47 -0.09 10.82
C GLY A 309 14.89 1.31 10.66
N LEU A 310 13.57 1.46 10.52
CA LEU A 310 12.91 2.78 10.40
C LEU A 310 12.64 3.43 11.75
N VAL A 311 12.63 2.66 12.83
CA VAL A 311 12.49 3.14 14.21
C VAL A 311 13.61 2.53 15.06
N LYS A 312 14.25 3.34 15.91
CA LYS A 312 15.25 2.86 16.88
C LYS A 312 14.60 1.97 17.93
N ALA A 313 15.35 0.98 18.39
CA ALA A 313 14.93 0.08 19.46
C ALA A 313 14.72 0.82 20.79
#